data_af615773866bbb6054549c1db2d15d27
#
_entry.id   af615773866bbb6054549c1db2d15d27
#
_cell.length_a   1.000
_cell.length_b   1.000
_cell.length_c   1.000
_cell.angle_alpha   90.00
_cell.angle_beta   90.00
_cell.angle_gamma   90.00
#
_symmetry.space_group_name_H-M   'P 1'
#
loop_
_entity.id
_entity.type
_entity.pdbx_description
1 polymer ?
#
loop_
_entity_poly.entity_id
_entity_poly.type
_entity_poly.pdbx_seq_one_letter_code
_entity_poly.pdbx_strand_id
1 'polypeptide(L)'
;ISLKRMEQLILSMLKITRLDTGNIIFEKKSCRVSELIAHSVNELTARAKNENKQIQIDGGGEQKLICDMEWTGEAIGNIVKNALDHTQVGGIVRITWNRAPAMFQIFISDNGSGIAPEDIHHIFKRFYRSKHSIDTQGIGLGLPLAKSIIEGQGGVISVQSESGKGTLFTLSFLTEL
;
A
#
# COMPACT_ATOMS: atom_id res chain seq x y z
N ILE A 1 4.73 24.57 6.28
CA ILE A 1 3.81 23.45 5.98
C ILE A 1 2.49 24.02 5.48
N SER A 2 2.00 23.53 4.33
CA SER A 2 0.72 23.97 3.80
C SER A 2 -0.45 23.47 4.65
N LEU A 3 -1.56 24.20 4.66
CA LEU A 3 -2.78 23.80 5.36
C LEU A 3 -3.28 22.43 4.91
N LYS A 4 -3.19 22.12 3.61
CA LYS A 4 -3.58 20.84 3.04
C LYS A 4 -2.76 19.67 3.61
N ARG A 5 -1.45 19.87 3.79
CA ARG A 5 -0.56 18.86 4.39
C ARG A 5 -0.87 18.66 5.87
N MET A 6 -1.15 19.73 6.60
CA MET A 6 -1.59 19.64 7.99
C MET A 6 -2.89 18.88 8.13
N GLU A 7 -3.86 19.16 7.27
CA GLU A 7 -5.13 18.43 7.24
C GLU A 7 -4.91 16.94 7.00
N GLN A 8 -4.13 16.57 5.98
CA GLN A 8 -3.79 15.18 5.69
C GLN A 8 -3.09 14.48 6.86
N LEU A 9 -2.18 15.19 7.53
CA LEU A 9 -1.50 14.69 8.71
C LEU A 9 -2.48 14.37 9.83
N ILE A 10 -3.35 15.30 10.16
CA ILE A 10 -4.36 15.16 11.22
C ILE A 10 -5.29 13.99 10.89
N LEU A 11 -5.81 13.92 9.67
CA LEU A 11 -6.71 12.85 9.25
C LEU A 11 -6.05 11.48 9.32
N SER A 12 -4.80 11.36 8.87
CA SER A 12 -4.04 10.11 8.94
C SER A 12 -3.78 9.68 10.38
N MET A 13 -3.43 10.62 11.26
CA MET A 13 -3.23 10.33 12.68
C MET A 13 -4.51 9.87 13.37
N LEU A 14 -5.64 10.52 13.07
CA LEU A 14 -6.95 10.12 13.60
C LEU A 14 -7.32 8.70 13.13
N LYS A 15 -7.11 8.37 11.87
CA LYS A 15 -7.36 7.03 11.32
C LYS A 15 -6.51 5.96 12.04
N ILE A 16 -5.21 6.20 12.16
CA ILE A 16 -4.30 5.27 12.84
C ILE A 16 -4.73 5.07 14.29
N THR A 17 -5.03 6.15 15.00
CA THR A 17 -5.46 6.08 16.40
C THR A 17 -6.75 5.28 16.55
N ARG A 18 -7.73 5.50 15.68
CA ARG A 18 -8.99 4.75 15.71
C ARG A 18 -8.81 3.27 15.39
N LEU A 19 -7.91 2.94 14.46
CA LEU A 19 -7.57 1.55 14.13
C LEU A 19 -6.87 0.87 15.31
N ASP A 20 -5.90 1.53 15.92
CA ASP A 20 -5.11 0.98 17.02
C ASP A 20 -5.96 0.74 18.29
N THR A 21 -6.96 1.57 18.53
CA THR A 21 -7.85 1.43 19.67
C THR A 21 -9.04 0.49 19.42
N GLY A 22 -9.12 -0.10 18.21
CA GLY A 22 -10.21 -1.00 17.84
C GLY A 22 -11.56 -0.31 17.64
N ASN A 23 -11.58 1.01 17.48
CA ASN A 23 -12.82 1.81 17.32
C ASN A 23 -13.34 1.83 15.89
N ILE A 24 -12.74 1.06 14.97
CA ILE A 24 -13.22 0.92 13.60
C ILE A 24 -13.85 -0.46 13.43
N ILE A 25 -15.08 -0.46 12.95
CA ILE A 25 -15.77 -1.67 12.54
C ILE A 25 -15.62 -1.77 11.03
N PHE A 26 -14.89 -2.78 10.55
CA PHE A 26 -14.74 -3.03 9.13
C PHE A 26 -16.00 -3.64 8.55
N GLU A 27 -16.51 -3.05 7.48
CA GLU A 27 -17.64 -3.57 6.71
C GLU A 27 -17.13 -4.56 5.66
N LYS A 28 -16.81 -5.78 6.09
CA LYS A 28 -16.29 -6.83 5.21
C LYS A 28 -17.40 -7.40 4.33
N LYS A 29 -17.16 -7.36 3.03
CA LYS A 29 -18.04 -7.92 2.00
C LYS A 29 -17.21 -8.67 0.96
N SER A 30 -17.85 -9.55 0.21
CA SER A 30 -17.22 -10.20 -0.94
C SER A 30 -17.00 -9.16 -2.05
N CYS A 31 -15.75 -8.83 -2.31
CA CYS A 31 -15.35 -7.83 -3.30
C CYS A 31 -14.64 -8.50 -4.47
N ARG A 32 -14.90 -8.05 -5.69
CA ARG A 32 -14.08 -8.44 -6.84
C ARG A 32 -12.71 -7.78 -6.71
N VAL A 33 -11.65 -8.57 -6.80
CA VAL A 33 -10.28 -8.05 -6.61
C VAL A 33 -9.93 -7.05 -7.69
N SER A 34 -10.35 -7.27 -8.94
CA SER A 34 -10.15 -6.30 -10.02
C SER A 34 -10.76 -4.93 -9.72
N GLU A 35 -11.96 -4.90 -9.14
CA GLU A 35 -12.62 -3.65 -8.74
C GLU A 35 -11.91 -3.00 -7.54
N LEU A 36 -11.50 -3.80 -6.57
CA LEU A 36 -10.72 -3.31 -5.43
C LEU A 36 -9.43 -2.63 -5.88
N ILE A 37 -8.66 -3.26 -6.77
CA ILE A 37 -7.41 -2.71 -7.28
C ILE A 37 -7.67 -1.45 -8.10
N ALA A 38 -8.65 -1.48 -9.01
CA ALA A 38 -9.00 -0.30 -9.80
C ALA A 38 -9.39 0.90 -8.92
N HIS A 39 -10.21 0.67 -7.90
CA HIS A 39 -10.59 1.69 -6.91
C HIS A 39 -9.38 2.22 -6.13
N SER A 40 -8.48 1.33 -5.73
CA SER A 40 -7.29 1.67 -4.95
C SER A 40 -6.34 2.61 -5.67
N VAL A 41 -6.20 2.47 -6.99
CA VAL A 41 -5.23 3.23 -7.81
C VAL A 41 -5.86 4.35 -8.63
N ASN A 42 -7.17 4.51 -8.56
CA ASN A 42 -7.91 5.45 -9.41
C ASN A 42 -7.34 6.87 -9.40
N GLU A 43 -7.02 7.40 -8.22
CA GLU A 43 -6.46 8.75 -8.08
C GLU A 43 -4.97 8.83 -8.44
N LEU A 44 -4.29 7.69 -8.56
CA LEU A 44 -2.84 7.63 -8.82
C LEU A 44 -2.51 7.46 -10.29
N THR A 45 -3.47 7.07 -11.13
CA THR A 45 -3.25 6.86 -12.56
C THR A 45 -2.82 8.13 -13.28
N ALA A 46 -3.45 9.25 -12.98
CA ALA A 46 -3.10 10.56 -13.56
C ALA A 46 -1.69 10.99 -13.13
N ARG A 47 -1.35 10.81 -11.86
CA ARG A 47 0.01 11.08 -11.35
C ARG A 47 1.05 10.25 -12.08
N ALA A 48 0.83 8.94 -12.18
CA ALA A 48 1.77 8.04 -12.85
C ALA A 48 2.01 8.48 -14.30
N LYS A 49 0.95 8.79 -15.03
CA LYS A 49 1.04 9.28 -16.41
C LYS A 49 1.84 10.58 -16.51
N ASN A 50 1.57 11.55 -15.63
CA ASN A 50 2.26 12.83 -15.61
C ASN A 50 3.75 12.70 -15.27
N GLU A 51 4.12 11.71 -14.47
CA GLU A 51 5.50 11.43 -14.09
C GLU A 51 6.19 10.44 -15.03
N ASN A 52 5.53 10.02 -16.11
CA ASN A 52 6.02 8.99 -17.05
C ASN A 52 6.40 7.68 -16.35
N LYS A 53 5.55 7.26 -15.42
CA LYS A 53 5.64 5.97 -14.72
C LYS A 53 4.42 5.12 -15.09
N GLN A 54 4.53 3.82 -14.96
CA GLN A 54 3.46 2.89 -15.31
C GLN A 54 2.93 2.17 -14.07
N ILE A 55 1.62 2.02 -13.99
CA ILE A 55 0.97 1.10 -13.06
C ILE A 55 0.41 -0.04 -13.92
N GLN A 56 0.98 -1.24 -13.75
CA GLN A 56 0.55 -2.44 -14.46
C GLN A 56 -0.26 -3.33 -13.52
N ILE A 57 -1.44 -3.74 -13.95
CA ILE A 57 -2.33 -4.60 -13.18
C ILE A 57 -2.47 -5.92 -13.94
N ASP A 58 -1.88 -6.98 -13.39
CA ASP A 58 -1.85 -8.32 -13.98
C ASP A 58 -2.44 -9.34 -13.02
N GLY A 59 -3.74 -9.36 -12.91
CA GLY A 59 -4.42 -10.33 -12.05
C GLY A 59 -4.65 -11.67 -12.73
N GLY A 60 -4.60 -12.74 -11.94
CA GLY A 60 -4.87 -14.10 -12.35
C GLY A 60 -6.37 -14.41 -12.53
N GLY A 61 -7.06 -13.66 -13.39
CA GLY A 61 -8.49 -13.84 -13.60
C GLY A 61 -9.36 -13.20 -12.52
N GLU A 62 -10.66 -13.47 -12.59
CA GLU A 62 -11.63 -12.89 -11.67
C GLU A 62 -11.62 -13.63 -10.34
N GLN A 63 -11.15 -12.95 -9.29
CA GLN A 63 -11.10 -13.46 -7.93
C GLN A 63 -11.91 -12.56 -7.00
N LYS A 64 -12.41 -13.14 -5.90
CA LYS A 64 -13.12 -12.41 -4.87
C LYS A 64 -12.36 -12.50 -3.55
N LEU A 65 -12.39 -11.41 -2.79
CA LEU A 65 -11.81 -11.31 -1.47
C LEU A 65 -12.85 -10.72 -0.51
N ILE A 66 -12.96 -11.29 0.68
CA ILE A 66 -13.80 -10.72 1.74
C ILE A 66 -12.97 -9.68 2.47
N CYS A 67 -13.29 -8.42 2.27
CA CYS A 67 -12.61 -7.29 2.89
C CYS A 67 -13.51 -6.05 2.91
N ASP A 68 -13.10 -5.07 3.68
CA ASP A 68 -13.66 -3.72 3.58
C ASP A 68 -13.00 -3.01 2.39
N MET A 69 -13.77 -2.76 1.34
CA MET A 69 -13.24 -2.20 0.08
C MET A 69 -12.62 -0.82 0.27
N GLU A 70 -13.26 0.06 1.03
CA GLU A 70 -12.77 1.42 1.24
C GLU A 70 -11.45 1.44 2.01
N TRP A 71 -11.41 0.74 3.15
CA TRP A 71 -10.19 0.67 3.96
C TRP A 71 -9.06 -0.08 3.26
N THR A 72 -9.34 -1.23 2.68
CA THR A 72 -8.34 -2.01 1.94
C THR A 72 -7.82 -1.25 0.73
N GLY A 73 -8.72 -0.54 0.02
CA GLY A 73 -8.35 0.34 -1.08
C GLY A 73 -7.41 1.47 -0.63
N GLU A 74 -7.64 2.05 0.54
CA GLU A 74 -6.74 3.06 1.11
C GLU A 74 -5.36 2.48 1.43
N ALA A 75 -5.30 1.28 2.00
CA ALA A 75 -4.04 0.60 2.29
C ALA A 75 -3.23 0.34 1.00
N ILE A 76 -3.87 -0.24 -0.01
CA ILE A 76 -3.24 -0.52 -1.30
C ILE A 76 -2.79 0.79 -1.97
N GLY A 77 -3.64 1.81 -1.96
CA GLY A 77 -3.32 3.14 -2.50
C GLY A 77 -2.09 3.75 -1.85
N ASN A 78 -1.96 3.64 -0.52
CA ASN A 78 -0.78 4.14 0.20
C ASN A 78 0.50 3.38 -0.19
N ILE A 79 0.42 2.08 -0.40
CA ILE A 79 1.57 1.27 -0.84
C ILE A 79 1.96 1.63 -2.28
N VAL A 80 1.00 1.77 -3.18
CA VAL A 80 1.25 2.17 -4.58
C VAL A 80 1.82 3.59 -4.65
N LYS A 81 1.29 4.50 -3.84
CA LYS A 81 1.84 5.87 -3.74
C LYS A 81 3.30 5.84 -3.31
N ASN A 82 3.62 5.06 -2.28
CA ASN A 82 5.00 4.87 -1.84
C ASN A 82 5.89 4.31 -2.95
N ALA A 83 5.39 3.33 -3.70
CA ALA A 83 6.12 2.76 -4.85
C ALA A 83 6.39 3.82 -5.92
N LEU A 84 5.41 4.66 -6.25
CA LEU A 84 5.60 5.76 -7.20
C LEU A 84 6.61 6.79 -6.70
N ASP A 85 6.62 7.08 -5.40
CA ASP A 85 7.58 8.00 -4.79
C ASP A 85 9.03 7.52 -4.94
N HIS A 86 9.25 6.20 -4.97
CA HIS A 86 10.58 5.59 -5.01
C HIS A 86 11.00 5.09 -6.40
N THR A 87 10.14 5.21 -7.41
CA THR A 87 10.49 4.91 -8.80
C THR A 87 10.88 6.19 -9.54
N GLN A 88 11.73 6.04 -10.54
CA GLN A 88 12.13 7.14 -11.42
C GLN A 88 11.26 7.18 -12.68
N VAL A 89 11.48 8.19 -13.52
CA VAL A 89 10.85 8.29 -14.84
C VAL A 89 11.09 6.99 -15.62
N GLY A 90 10.05 6.43 -16.22
CA GLY A 90 10.08 5.12 -16.87
C GLY A 90 9.89 3.94 -15.91
N GLY A 91 9.79 4.20 -14.61
CA GLY A 91 9.57 3.15 -13.61
C GLY A 91 8.21 2.46 -13.73
N ILE A 92 8.13 1.26 -13.19
CA ILE A 92 6.95 0.40 -13.26
C ILE A 92 6.56 -0.04 -11.85
N VAL A 93 5.29 0.15 -11.51
CA VAL A 93 4.65 -0.43 -10.33
C VAL A 93 3.71 -1.51 -10.84
N ARG A 94 3.90 -2.75 -10.39
CA ARG A 94 3.10 -3.89 -10.82
C ARG A 94 2.28 -4.42 -9.66
N ILE A 95 0.98 -4.65 -9.92
CA ILE A 95 0.05 -5.22 -8.94
C ILE A 95 -0.46 -6.54 -9.51
N THR A 96 -0.23 -7.61 -8.76
CA THR A 96 -0.69 -8.95 -9.10
C THR A 96 -1.37 -9.57 -7.89
N TRP A 97 -2.12 -10.65 -8.10
CA TRP A 97 -2.72 -11.40 -6.99
C TRP A 97 -2.81 -12.88 -7.31
N ASN A 98 -2.86 -13.67 -6.27
CA ASN A 98 -2.95 -15.11 -6.36
C ASN A 98 -3.79 -15.68 -5.21
N ARG A 99 -4.58 -16.70 -5.52
CA ARG A 99 -5.32 -17.46 -4.52
C ARG A 99 -4.65 -18.82 -4.31
N ALA A 100 -4.25 -19.08 -3.08
CA ALA A 100 -3.83 -20.39 -2.61
C ALA A 100 -4.95 -21.01 -1.73
N PRO A 101 -4.91 -22.30 -1.38
CA PRO A 101 -6.02 -22.95 -0.65
C PRO A 101 -6.43 -22.27 0.66
N ALA A 102 -5.47 -21.75 1.43
CA ALA A 102 -5.73 -21.14 2.74
C ALA A 102 -5.45 -19.63 2.76
N MET A 103 -5.05 -19.05 1.65
CA MET A 103 -4.53 -17.68 1.64
C MET A 103 -4.79 -17.00 0.31
N PHE A 104 -5.20 -15.74 0.38
CA PHE A 104 -5.22 -14.86 -0.77
C PHE A 104 -4.11 -13.81 -0.63
N GLN A 105 -3.33 -13.60 -1.67
CA GLN A 105 -2.22 -12.66 -1.63
C GLN A 105 -2.31 -11.62 -2.74
N ILE A 106 -2.02 -10.38 -2.39
CA ILE A 106 -1.85 -9.26 -3.31
C ILE A 106 -0.39 -8.84 -3.26
N PHE A 107 0.24 -8.74 -4.42
CA PHE A 107 1.64 -8.35 -4.57
C PHE A 107 1.73 -6.98 -5.24
N ILE A 108 2.47 -6.08 -4.63
CA ILE A 108 2.73 -4.73 -5.16
C ILE A 108 4.24 -4.58 -5.25
N SER A 109 4.77 -4.62 -6.47
CA SER A 109 6.20 -4.53 -6.74
C SER A 109 6.54 -3.28 -7.53
N ASP A 110 7.72 -2.75 -7.29
CA ASP A 110 8.29 -1.66 -8.07
C ASP A 110 9.74 -1.97 -8.47
N ASN A 111 10.21 -1.32 -9.51
CA ASN A 111 11.59 -1.38 -9.95
C ASN A 111 12.38 -0.12 -9.55
N GLY A 112 12.03 0.45 -8.42
CA GLY A 112 12.65 1.67 -7.91
C GLY A 112 13.99 1.45 -7.20
N SER A 113 14.33 2.40 -6.34
CA SER A 113 15.61 2.41 -5.63
C SER A 113 15.76 1.30 -4.57
N GLY A 114 14.66 0.64 -4.20
CA GLY A 114 14.66 -0.30 -3.09
C GLY A 114 14.78 0.38 -1.73
N ILE A 115 14.89 -0.43 -0.70
CA ILE A 115 15.03 0.01 0.69
C ILE A 115 16.39 -0.47 1.21
N ALA A 116 17.14 0.44 1.82
CA ALA A 116 18.41 0.07 2.43
C ALA A 116 18.18 -0.94 3.57
N PRO A 117 19.11 -1.91 3.78
CA PRO A 117 18.96 -2.92 4.84
C PRO A 117 18.74 -2.32 6.22
N GLU A 118 19.36 -1.18 6.53
CA GLU A 118 19.19 -0.48 7.80
C GLU A 118 17.81 0.15 7.98
N ASP A 119 17.09 0.37 6.91
CA ASP A 119 15.77 1.03 6.94
C ASP A 119 14.60 0.03 6.99
N ILE A 120 14.80 -1.19 6.49
CA ILE A 120 13.69 -2.14 6.24
C ILE A 120 12.87 -2.47 7.51
N HIS A 121 13.50 -2.48 8.67
CA HIS A 121 12.83 -2.73 9.94
C HIS A 121 12.10 -1.50 10.51
N HIS A 122 12.24 -0.35 9.86
CA HIS A 122 11.71 0.91 10.34
C HIS A 122 10.61 1.50 9.46
N ILE A 123 10.37 0.95 8.26
CA ILE A 123 9.46 1.56 7.28
C ILE A 123 8.01 1.64 7.73
N PHE A 124 7.58 0.81 8.69
CA PHE A 124 6.24 0.84 9.25
C PHE A 124 6.13 1.68 10.54
N LYS A 125 7.23 2.28 11.00
CA LYS A 125 7.19 3.21 12.13
C LYS A 125 6.60 4.54 11.72
N ARG A 126 5.77 5.10 12.58
CA ARG A 126 5.15 6.42 12.35
C ARG A 126 6.21 7.49 12.23
N PHE A 127 6.03 8.37 11.25
CA PHE A 127 6.93 9.49 10.96
C PHE A 127 8.35 9.09 10.53
N TYR A 128 8.60 7.80 10.32
CA TYR A 128 9.90 7.36 9.84
C TYR A 128 10.08 7.75 8.37
N ARG A 129 11.23 8.30 8.08
CA ARG A 129 11.67 8.63 6.73
C ARG A 129 13.13 8.21 6.60
N SER A 130 13.44 7.49 5.53
CA SER A 130 14.82 7.13 5.24
C SER A 130 15.66 8.37 4.97
N LYS A 131 16.91 8.37 5.44
CA LYS A 131 17.91 9.41 5.09
C LYS A 131 18.21 9.44 3.58
N HIS A 132 17.94 8.34 2.89
CA HIS A 132 18.13 8.19 1.45
C HIS A 132 16.88 8.54 0.64
N SER A 133 15.81 8.94 1.27
CA SER A 133 14.58 9.32 0.59
C SER A 133 14.75 10.64 -0.15
N ILE A 134 14.50 10.61 -1.46
CA ILE A 134 14.53 11.78 -2.33
C ILE A 134 13.25 12.60 -2.16
N ASP A 135 12.17 11.99 -1.70
CA ASP A 135 10.89 12.66 -1.51
C ASP A 135 10.88 13.46 -0.21
N THR A 136 10.91 14.78 -0.37
CA THR A 136 10.79 15.73 0.75
C THR A 136 9.36 15.96 1.20
N GLN A 137 8.37 15.35 0.52
CA GLN A 137 6.96 15.64 0.74
C GLN A 137 6.21 14.60 1.58
N GLY A 138 6.75 13.41 1.76
CA GLY A 138 6.13 12.35 2.56
C GLY A 138 6.07 12.68 4.04
N ILE A 139 4.97 12.32 4.70
CA ILE A 139 4.76 12.54 6.13
C ILE A 139 5.26 11.36 6.98
N GLY A 140 5.46 10.19 6.35
CA GLY A 140 5.87 8.97 7.05
C GLY A 140 4.71 8.24 7.75
N LEU A 141 3.48 8.44 7.29
CA LEU A 141 2.29 7.81 7.87
C LEU A 141 1.58 6.84 6.91
N GLY A 142 1.92 6.85 5.62
CA GLY A 142 1.23 6.02 4.63
C GLY A 142 1.40 4.52 4.88
N LEU A 143 2.63 4.05 5.07
CA LEU A 143 2.91 2.64 5.34
C LEU A 143 2.41 2.18 6.72
N PRO A 144 2.62 2.94 7.81
CA PRO A 144 2.00 2.61 9.11
C PRO A 144 0.48 2.49 9.03
N LEU A 145 -0.19 3.39 8.33
CA LEU A 145 -1.64 3.33 8.12
C LEU A 145 -2.04 2.08 7.33
N ALA A 146 -1.35 1.77 6.24
CA ALA A 146 -1.60 0.56 5.46
C ALA A 146 -1.48 -0.69 6.32
N LYS A 147 -0.43 -0.79 7.13
CA LYS A 147 -0.23 -1.92 8.05
C LYS A 147 -1.37 -2.05 9.06
N SER A 148 -1.77 -0.96 9.69
CA SER A 148 -2.87 -0.95 10.65
C SER A 148 -4.19 -1.38 10.02
N ILE A 149 -4.47 -0.99 8.79
CA ILE A 149 -5.67 -1.39 8.06
C ILE A 149 -5.66 -2.90 7.75
N ILE A 150 -4.56 -3.41 7.22
CA ILE A 150 -4.46 -4.83 6.85
C ILE A 150 -4.50 -5.72 8.09
N GLU A 151 -3.73 -5.39 9.11
CA GLU A 151 -3.71 -6.15 10.37
C GLU A 151 -5.05 -6.06 11.12
N GLY A 152 -5.72 -4.91 11.08
CA GLY A 152 -7.04 -4.72 11.67
C GLY A 152 -8.11 -5.63 11.07
N GLN A 153 -7.93 -6.08 9.84
CA GLN A 153 -8.80 -7.07 9.17
C GLN A 153 -8.29 -8.52 9.29
N GLY A 154 -7.26 -8.76 10.09
CA GLY A 154 -6.68 -10.09 10.28
C GLY A 154 -5.69 -10.51 9.19
N GLY A 155 -5.30 -9.59 8.32
CA GLY A 155 -4.28 -9.84 7.29
C GLY A 155 -2.87 -9.57 7.80
N VAL A 156 -1.90 -9.85 6.94
CA VAL A 156 -0.48 -9.63 7.21
C VAL A 156 0.13 -8.85 6.04
N ILE A 157 0.96 -7.88 6.34
CA ILE A 157 1.77 -7.17 5.36
C ILE A 157 3.24 -7.54 5.56
N SER A 158 3.93 -7.88 4.48
CA SER A 158 5.37 -8.14 4.48
C SER A 158 6.05 -7.38 3.36
N VAL A 159 7.36 -7.19 3.50
CA VAL A 159 8.17 -6.45 2.55
C VAL A 159 9.46 -7.20 2.27
N GLN A 160 9.84 -7.22 1.00
CA GLN A 160 11.14 -7.68 0.54
C GLN A 160 11.71 -6.59 -0.36
N SER A 161 12.96 -6.25 -0.16
CA SER A 161 13.60 -5.21 -0.95
C SER A 161 15.09 -5.46 -1.07
N GLU A 162 15.63 -5.08 -2.21
CA GLU A 162 17.05 -5.05 -2.46
C GLU A 162 17.41 -3.66 -2.99
N SER A 163 18.38 -3.03 -2.34
CA SER A 163 18.84 -1.70 -2.73
C SER A 163 19.25 -1.68 -4.21
N GLY A 164 18.69 -0.74 -4.96
CA GLY A 164 18.94 -0.59 -6.40
C GLY A 164 18.10 -1.50 -7.31
N LYS A 165 17.32 -2.44 -6.77
CA LYS A 165 16.52 -3.38 -7.59
C LYS A 165 15.00 -3.22 -7.42
N GLY A 166 14.55 -2.59 -6.36
CA GLY A 166 13.15 -2.35 -6.11
C GLY A 166 12.62 -3.01 -4.85
N THR A 167 11.31 -2.95 -4.68
CA THR A 167 10.61 -3.39 -3.47
C THR A 167 9.38 -4.21 -3.82
N LEU A 168 9.11 -5.24 -3.03
CA LEU A 168 7.89 -6.05 -3.10
C LEU A 168 7.17 -5.99 -1.76
N PHE A 169 5.94 -5.50 -1.76
CA PHE A 169 5.01 -5.64 -0.65
C PHE A 169 4.04 -6.79 -0.94
N THR A 170 3.82 -7.63 0.06
CA THR A 170 2.87 -8.74 -0.01
C THR A 170 1.81 -8.56 1.07
N LEU A 171 0.54 -8.48 0.64
CA LEU A 171 -0.61 -8.47 1.52
C LEU A 171 -1.22 -9.86 1.51
N SER A 172 -1.31 -10.50 2.68
CA SER A 172 -1.81 -11.86 2.81
C SER A 172 -3.06 -11.86 3.67
N PHE A 173 -4.13 -12.48 3.14
CA PHE A 173 -5.41 -12.62 3.81
C PHE A 173 -5.72 -14.11 3.95
N LEU A 174 -6.07 -14.56 5.16
CA LEU A 174 -6.55 -15.91 5.37
C LEU A 174 -7.91 -16.09 4.70
N THR A 175 -8.06 -17.15 3.95
CA THR A 175 -9.34 -17.54 3.35
C THR A 175 -9.86 -18.79 4.05
N GLU A 176 -11.16 -18.82 4.31
CA GLU A 176 -11.79 -20.02 4.80
C GLU A 176 -11.76 -21.11 3.71
N LEU A 177 -11.48 -22.32 4.12
CA LEU A 177 -11.47 -23.50 3.25
C LEU A 177 -12.90 -23.86 2.81
#